data_6c4f0f31e669187ef7d845966d2a1c93
#
_entry.id   6c4f0f31e669187ef7d845966d2a1c93
#
_cell.length_a   1.000
_cell.length_b   1.000
_cell.length_c   1.000
_cell.angle_alpha   90.00
_cell.angle_beta   90.00
_cell.angle_gamma   90.00
#
_symmetry.space_group_name_H-M   'P 1'
#
loop_
_entity.id
_entity.type
_entity.pdbx_description
1 polymer ?
#
loop_
_entity_poly.entity_id
_entity_poly.type
_entity_poly.pdbx_seq_one_letter_code
_entity_poly.pdbx_strand_id
1 'polypeptide(L)'
;MSDIAIEFDDVVAGYGDFMILNNLSLQAKRGRITLLLGPNGAGKSTVLKTLFGMLKVRSGHIRLHGQDITGANAKDLLVKHGIAFVPQGRNLFGQLTVWENLELGGITLGMKTTHARIPEVLARFPRVKERLNSAASMLSGGEQKQLEVGRALLLRPKVLLIDEPSIGLSPMVVADVFKLLRQLADQGTTVLMVEQNVKSALKMADEAIALESGRLVMHRQADELLADPNIERLFLGGAHQAATPPSTGAASAAGIL
;
A
#
# COMPACT_ATOMS: atom_id res chain seq x y z
N MET A 1 -19.45 18.26 3.54
CA MET A 1 -18.87 17.02 4.12
C MET A 1 -17.37 17.08 3.86
N SER A 2 -16.53 16.69 4.81
CA SER A 2 -15.07 16.67 4.63
C SER A 2 -14.71 15.73 3.46
N ASP A 3 -13.81 16.19 2.57
CA ASP A 3 -13.27 15.38 1.46
C ASP A 3 -12.26 14.32 1.95
N ILE A 4 -11.97 14.32 3.27
CA ILE A 4 -11.00 13.40 3.89
C ILE A 4 -11.69 12.06 4.17
N ALA A 5 -11.06 10.98 3.69
CA ALA A 5 -11.48 9.61 3.99
C ALA A 5 -10.73 9.04 5.20
N ILE A 6 -9.42 9.21 5.23
CA ILE A 6 -8.52 8.68 6.26
C ILE A 6 -7.78 9.84 6.91
N GLU A 7 -7.72 9.86 8.23
CA GLU A 7 -6.97 10.83 9.00
C GLU A 7 -6.23 10.13 10.14
N PHE A 8 -4.94 10.39 10.23
CA PHE A 8 -4.08 10.10 11.39
C PHE A 8 -3.80 11.43 12.09
N ASP A 9 -3.95 11.47 13.39
CA ASP A 9 -3.81 12.64 14.24
C ASP A 9 -2.87 12.29 15.40
N ASP A 10 -1.61 12.72 15.31
CA ASP A 10 -0.51 12.47 16.26
C ASP A 10 -0.33 10.99 16.66
N VAL A 11 -0.47 10.07 15.70
CA VAL A 11 -0.45 8.64 15.95
C VAL A 11 0.95 8.13 16.29
N VAL A 12 1.04 7.41 17.41
CA VAL A 12 2.20 6.61 17.81
C VAL A 12 1.80 5.13 17.78
N ALA A 13 2.50 4.33 16.99
CA ALA A 13 2.24 2.90 16.85
C ALA A 13 3.50 2.12 16.45
N GLY A 14 3.52 0.81 16.74
CA GLY A 14 4.65 -0.05 16.43
C GLY A 14 4.46 -1.49 16.88
N TYR A 15 5.55 -2.20 17.05
CA TYR A 15 5.59 -3.61 17.37
C TYR A 15 6.09 -3.81 18.82
N GLY A 16 5.22 -4.26 19.72
CA GLY A 16 5.56 -4.37 21.13
C GLY A 16 5.98 -3.00 21.70
N ASP A 17 7.19 -2.90 22.19
CA ASP A 17 7.75 -1.65 22.74
C ASP A 17 8.50 -0.80 21.69
N PHE A 18 8.69 -1.33 20.48
CA PHE A 18 9.34 -0.60 19.40
C PHE A 18 8.34 0.24 18.63
N MET A 19 8.38 1.56 18.83
CA MET A 19 7.55 2.51 18.09
C MET A 19 8.18 2.81 16.73
N ILE A 20 7.37 2.67 15.70
CA ILE A 20 7.75 2.92 14.30
C ILE A 20 7.12 4.21 13.82
N LEU A 21 5.84 4.44 14.13
CA LEU A 21 5.16 5.70 13.84
C LEU A 21 5.34 6.65 15.03
N ASN A 22 5.80 7.85 14.76
CA ASN A 22 6.23 8.83 15.75
C ASN A 22 5.46 10.14 15.57
N ASN A 23 4.32 10.29 16.27
CA ASN A 23 3.41 11.44 16.16
C ASN A 23 3.05 11.72 14.69
N LEU A 24 2.64 10.65 14.00
CA LEU A 24 2.31 10.73 12.58
C LEU A 24 0.93 11.37 12.41
N SER A 25 0.91 12.49 11.68
CA SER A 25 -0.32 13.12 11.21
C SER A 25 -0.33 13.12 9.69
N LEU A 26 -1.35 12.52 9.09
CA LEU A 26 -1.56 12.48 7.64
C LEU A 26 -3.05 12.42 7.30
N GLN A 27 -3.38 12.79 6.08
CA GLN A 27 -4.74 12.71 5.55
C GLN A 27 -4.72 12.12 4.14
N ALA A 28 -5.73 11.29 3.81
CA ALA A 28 -5.97 10.81 2.46
C ALA A 28 -7.41 11.13 2.03
N LYS A 29 -7.56 11.60 0.79
CA LYS A 29 -8.85 12.04 0.26
C LYS A 29 -9.72 10.89 -0.21
N ARG A 30 -11.02 11.10 -0.16
CA ARG A 30 -12.03 10.13 -0.60
C ARG A 30 -11.97 9.90 -2.11
N GLY A 31 -12.04 8.62 -2.52
CA GLY A 31 -12.06 8.24 -3.95
C GLY A 31 -10.77 8.60 -4.68
N ARG A 32 -9.68 8.78 -3.95
CA ARG A 32 -8.35 9.07 -4.49
C ARG A 32 -7.38 7.96 -4.20
N ILE A 33 -6.30 7.93 -4.99
CA ILE A 33 -5.16 7.06 -4.74
C ILE A 33 -4.07 7.89 -4.07
N THR A 34 -3.80 7.59 -2.81
CA THR A 34 -2.70 8.18 -2.04
C THR A 34 -1.54 7.18 -1.98
N LEU A 35 -0.39 7.58 -2.47
CA LEU A 35 0.84 6.78 -2.50
C LEU A 35 1.71 7.11 -1.29
N LEU A 36 2.10 6.09 -0.51
CA LEU A 36 3.07 6.22 0.57
C LEU A 36 4.48 5.95 0.04
N LEU A 37 5.36 6.92 0.17
CA LEU A 37 6.75 6.91 -0.26
C LEU A 37 7.70 6.95 0.94
N GLY A 38 8.96 6.60 0.72
CA GLY A 38 10.03 6.69 1.71
C GLY A 38 10.96 5.48 1.67
N PRO A 39 12.13 5.56 2.32
CA PRO A 39 13.09 4.46 2.37
C PRO A 39 12.53 3.23 3.10
N ASN A 40 13.25 2.11 2.98
CA ASN A 40 12.94 0.91 3.77
C ASN A 40 13.06 1.24 5.26
N GLY A 41 12.10 0.78 6.05
CA GLY A 41 12.03 1.11 7.48
C GLY A 41 11.36 2.45 7.81
N ALA A 42 10.95 3.27 6.82
CA ALA A 42 10.29 4.56 7.07
C ALA A 42 8.92 4.47 7.77
N GLY A 43 8.33 3.27 7.87
CA GLY A 43 7.04 3.06 8.53
C GLY A 43 5.85 2.90 7.58
N LYS A 44 6.05 2.84 6.26
CA LYS A 44 4.98 2.76 5.24
C LYS A 44 4.00 1.60 5.49
N SER A 45 4.49 0.36 5.53
CA SER A 45 3.65 -0.82 5.81
C SER A 45 3.08 -0.79 7.23
N THR A 46 3.76 -0.11 8.17
CA THR A 46 3.26 0.08 9.53
C THR A 46 2.02 0.97 9.54
N VAL A 47 1.96 2.02 8.70
CA VAL A 47 0.74 2.84 8.50
C VAL A 47 -0.43 1.97 8.06
N LEU A 48 -0.24 1.14 7.01
CA LEU A 48 -1.31 0.26 6.51
C LEU A 48 -1.77 -0.74 7.59
N LYS A 49 -0.84 -1.38 8.28
CA LYS A 49 -1.15 -2.36 9.33
C LYS A 49 -1.83 -1.72 10.54
N THR A 50 -1.44 -0.50 10.91
CA THR A 50 -2.07 0.25 12.01
C THR A 50 -3.50 0.65 11.64
N LEU A 51 -3.71 1.17 10.43
CA LEU A 51 -5.03 1.52 9.93
C LEU A 51 -5.95 0.29 9.83
N PHE A 52 -5.41 -0.87 9.48
CA PHE A 52 -6.17 -2.13 9.43
C PHE A 52 -6.35 -2.80 10.80
N GLY A 53 -5.90 -2.19 11.90
CA GLY A 53 -6.08 -2.72 13.25
C GLY A 53 -5.21 -3.95 13.58
N MET A 54 -4.13 -4.18 12.83
CA MET A 54 -3.14 -5.23 13.09
C MET A 54 -2.10 -4.79 14.13
N LEU A 55 -1.93 -3.49 14.30
CA LEU A 55 -1.02 -2.90 15.27
C LEU A 55 -1.78 -1.98 16.22
N LYS A 56 -1.41 -2.03 17.49
CA LYS A 56 -2.04 -1.22 18.53
C LYS A 56 -1.57 0.22 18.47
N VAL A 57 -2.49 1.17 18.46
CA VAL A 57 -2.22 2.60 18.63
C VAL A 57 -1.88 2.85 20.11
N ARG A 58 -0.76 3.48 20.39
CA ARG A 58 -0.31 3.86 21.73
C ARG A 58 -0.84 5.23 22.16
N SER A 59 -0.86 6.17 21.21
CA SER A 59 -1.42 7.51 21.40
C SER A 59 -1.85 8.09 20.06
N GLY A 60 -2.64 9.17 20.09
CA GLY A 60 -3.21 9.79 18.92
C GLY A 60 -4.50 9.12 18.48
N HIS A 61 -5.07 9.61 17.37
CA HIS A 61 -6.36 9.16 16.87
C HIS A 61 -6.29 8.79 15.38
N ILE A 62 -7.09 7.80 14.99
CA ILE A 62 -7.32 7.46 13.57
C ILE A 62 -8.80 7.64 13.29
N ARG A 63 -9.12 8.46 12.28
CA ARG A 63 -10.49 8.68 11.84
C ARG A 63 -10.71 8.16 10.42
N LEU A 64 -11.87 7.56 10.20
CA LEU A 64 -12.35 7.16 8.89
C LEU A 64 -13.65 7.91 8.58
N HIS A 65 -13.64 8.71 7.51
CA HIS A 65 -14.77 9.58 7.16
C HIS A 65 -15.27 10.43 8.34
N GLY A 66 -14.34 10.92 9.18
CA GLY A 66 -14.63 11.70 10.39
C GLY A 66 -15.01 10.89 11.63
N GLN A 67 -15.26 9.58 11.50
CA GLN A 67 -15.55 8.68 12.63
C GLN A 67 -14.25 8.17 13.25
N ASP A 68 -14.08 8.26 14.55
CA ASP A 68 -12.96 7.67 15.28
C ASP A 68 -13.03 6.14 15.23
N ILE A 69 -11.97 5.52 14.73
CA ILE A 69 -11.79 4.08 14.62
C ILE A 69 -10.57 3.59 15.41
N THR A 70 -10.00 4.44 16.27
CA THR A 70 -8.79 4.15 17.04
C THR A 70 -9.00 2.91 17.90
N GLY A 71 -8.10 1.92 17.75
CA GLY A 71 -8.18 0.66 18.50
C GLY A 71 -9.24 -0.33 18.02
N ALA A 72 -9.96 -0.04 16.95
CA ALA A 72 -10.85 -1.01 16.34
C ALA A 72 -10.07 -2.22 15.81
N ASN A 73 -10.63 -3.41 15.96
CA ASN A 73 -9.99 -4.64 15.47
C ASN A 73 -10.20 -4.82 13.95
N ALA A 74 -9.34 -5.61 13.31
CA ALA A 74 -9.35 -5.84 11.87
C ALA A 74 -10.71 -6.35 11.34
N LYS A 75 -11.42 -7.20 12.11
CA LYS A 75 -12.74 -7.72 11.73
C LYS A 75 -13.77 -6.59 11.63
N ASP A 76 -13.80 -5.71 12.61
CA ASP A 76 -14.75 -4.58 12.62
C ASP A 76 -14.40 -3.59 11.51
N LEU A 77 -13.13 -3.30 11.29
CA LEU A 77 -12.65 -2.44 10.21
C LEU A 77 -13.05 -2.99 8.84
N LEU A 78 -12.91 -4.30 8.64
CA LEU A 78 -13.32 -4.97 7.42
C LEU A 78 -14.85 -4.93 7.22
N VAL A 79 -15.61 -5.39 8.23
CA VAL A 79 -17.05 -5.67 8.07
C VAL A 79 -17.90 -4.41 8.22
N LYS A 80 -17.62 -3.57 9.23
CA LYS A 80 -18.44 -2.38 9.55
C LYS A 80 -17.97 -1.15 8.79
N HIS A 81 -16.66 -0.99 8.63
CA HIS A 81 -16.08 0.22 8.04
C HIS A 81 -15.69 0.06 6.56
N GLY A 82 -15.66 -1.19 6.06
CA GLY A 82 -15.36 -1.48 4.66
C GLY A 82 -13.90 -1.20 4.27
N ILE A 83 -12.96 -1.45 5.19
CA ILE A 83 -11.52 -1.40 4.91
C ILE A 83 -11.05 -2.80 4.53
N ALA A 84 -10.52 -2.98 3.32
CA ALA A 84 -9.84 -4.22 2.92
C ALA A 84 -8.33 -3.98 2.82
N PHE A 85 -7.55 -5.03 3.11
CA PHE A 85 -6.10 -4.97 3.06
C PHE A 85 -5.52 -6.12 2.23
N VAL A 86 -4.68 -5.77 1.26
CA VAL A 86 -3.84 -6.68 0.48
C VAL A 86 -2.40 -6.48 0.93
N PRO A 87 -1.88 -7.33 1.83
CA PRO A 87 -0.53 -7.17 2.35
C PRO A 87 0.52 -7.61 1.33
N GLN A 88 1.77 -7.22 1.60
CA GLN A 88 2.94 -7.66 0.83
C GLN A 88 3.10 -9.20 0.91
N GLY A 89 3.61 -9.80 -0.17
CA GLY A 89 3.94 -11.21 -0.24
C GLY A 89 2.80 -12.07 -0.77
N ARG A 90 2.92 -13.39 -0.56
CA ARG A 90 1.93 -14.37 -1.04
C ARG A 90 0.94 -14.66 0.08
N ASN A 91 -0.30 -14.28 -0.12
CA ASN A 91 -1.37 -14.38 0.88
C ASN A 91 -2.49 -15.33 0.45
N LEU A 92 -2.21 -16.20 -0.53
CA LEU A 92 -3.13 -17.22 -1.01
C LEU A 92 -2.92 -18.54 -0.28
N PHE A 93 -4.00 -19.28 -0.15
CA PHE A 93 -3.94 -20.68 0.25
C PHE A 93 -3.57 -21.51 -0.97
N GLY A 94 -2.27 -21.78 -1.14
CA GLY A 94 -1.71 -22.37 -2.36
C GLY A 94 -2.28 -23.74 -2.72
N GLN A 95 -2.67 -24.53 -1.73
CA GLN A 95 -3.27 -25.87 -1.92
C GLN A 95 -4.74 -25.82 -2.32
N LEU A 96 -5.43 -24.71 -2.02
CA LEU A 96 -6.82 -24.52 -2.38
C LEU A 96 -6.92 -23.99 -3.82
N THR A 97 -8.03 -24.33 -4.47
CA THR A 97 -8.37 -23.83 -5.79
C THR A 97 -8.59 -22.32 -5.79
N VAL A 98 -8.60 -21.72 -6.97
CA VAL A 98 -8.98 -20.30 -7.17
C VAL A 98 -10.36 -20.04 -6.58
N TRP A 99 -11.33 -20.92 -6.85
CA TRP A 99 -12.69 -20.80 -6.33
C TRP A 99 -12.72 -20.79 -4.80
N GLU A 100 -12.09 -21.79 -4.16
CA GLU A 100 -12.03 -21.90 -2.70
C GLU A 100 -11.32 -20.69 -2.04
N ASN A 101 -10.26 -20.17 -2.69
CA ASN A 101 -9.62 -18.93 -2.24
C ASN A 101 -10.59 -17.74 -2.26
N LEU A 102 -11.44 -17.64 -3.29
CA LEU A 102 -12.46 -16.59 -3.36
C LEU A 102 -13.54 -16.80 -2.29
N GLU A 103 -14.01 -18.03 -2.08
CA GLU A 103 -14.97 -18.34 -1.01
C GLU A 103 -14.45 -17.91 0.36
N LEU A 104 -13.20 -18.23 0.68
CA LEU A 104 -12.57 -17.78 1.92
C LEU A 104 -12.45 -16.26 2.01
N GLY A 105 -12.19 -15.57 0.88
CA GLY A 105 -12.17 -14.12 0.82
C GLY A 105 -13.50 -13.47 1.19
N GLY A 106 -14.60 -14.16 0.90
CA GLY A 106 -15.97 -13.71 1.18
C GLY A 106 -16.60 -14.29 2.44
N ILE A 107 -15.87 -15.03 3.27
CA ILE A 107 -16.44 -15.78 4.41
C ILE A 107 -17.27 -14.91 5.38
N THR A 108 -16.90 -13.66 5.55
CA THR A 108 -17.62 -12.70 6.40
C THR A 108 -18.95 -12.22 5.81
N LEU A 109 -19.18 -12.45 4.52
CA LEU A 109 -20.41 -12.09 3.80
C LEU A 109 -21.48 -13.19 3.86
N GLY A 110 -21.10 -14.41 4.24
CA GLY A 110 -21.88 -15.61 4.11
C GLY A 110 -21.89 -16.16 2.67
N MET A 111 -22.03 -17.49 2.53
CA MET A 111 -21.82 -18.24 1.26
C MET A 111 -22.69 -17.73 0.12
N LYS A 112 -23.99 -17.48 0.38
CA LYS A 112 -24.94 -17.01 -0.64
C LYS A 112 -24.47 -15.70 -1.28
N THR A 113 -24.07 -14.73 -0.47
CA THR A 113 -23.59 -13.42 -0.96
C THR A 113 -22.24 -13.55 -1.66
N THR A 114 -21.34 -14.38 -1.11
CA THR A 114 -20.03 -14.63 -1.68
C THR A 114 -20.16 -15.21 -3.08
N HIS A 115 -20.94 -16.28 -3.25
CA HIS A 115 -21.16 -16.93 -4.55
C HIS A 115 -21.80 -15.97 -5.57
N ALA A 116 -22.70 -15.09 -5.14
CA ALA A 116 -23.28 -14.09 -6.04
C ALA A 116 -22.26 -13.04 -6.51
N ARG A 117 -21.24 -12.72 -5.70
CA ARG A 117 -20.21 -11.71 -6.04
C ARG A 117 -19.00 -12.25 -6.79
N ILE A 118 -18.67 -13.53 -6.66
CA ILE A 118 -17.53 -14.15 -7.36
C ILE A 118 -17.55 -13.90 -8.87
N PRO A 119 -18.67 -14.11 -9.60
CA PRO A 119 -18.71 -13.81 -11.03
C PRO A 119 -18.41 -12.35 -11.40
N GLU A 120 -18.87 -11.39 -10.60
CA GLU A 120 -18.59 -9.96 -10.81
C GLU A 120 -17.10 -9.65 -10.67
N VAL A 121 -16.46 -10.22 -9.64
CA VAL A 121 -15.02 -10.06 -9.40
C VAL A 121 -14.23 -10.72 -10.52
N LEU A 122 -14.57 -11.94 -10.91
CA LEU A 122 -13.90 -12.69 -11.97
C LEU A 122 -14.04 -12.06 -13.37
N ALA A 123 -15.10 -11.27 -13.61
CA ALA A 123 -15.23 -10.50 -14.85
C ALA A 123 -14.08 -9.49 -15.04
N ARG A 124 -13.44 -9.05 -13.93
CA ARG A 124 -12.26 -8.16 -13.97
C ARG A 124 -10.94 -8.90 -14.22
N PHE A 125 -10.92 -10.23 -14.06
CA PHE A 125 -9.74 -11.09 -14.12
C PHE A 125 -9.96 -12.31 -15.03
N PRO A 126 -10.04 -12.13 -16.36
CA PRO A 126 -10.37 -13.23 -17.27
C PRO A 126 -9.45 -14.45 -17.15
N ARG A 127 -8.12 -14.21 -17.01
CA ARG A 127 -7.13 -15.30 -16.87
C ARG A 127 -7.33 -16.12 -15.58
N VAL A 128 -7.68 -15.46 -14.48
CA VAL A 128 -7.99 -16.13 -13.20
C VAL A 128 -9.31 -16.91 -13.32
N LYS A 129 -10.29 -16.34 -14.04
CA LYS A 129 -11.58 -17.00 -14.30
C LYS A 129 -11.41 -18.34 -15.06
N GLU A 130 -10.49 -18.43 -16.00
CA GLU A 130 -10.21 -19.66 -16.76
C GLU A 130 -9.57 -20.75 -15.90
N ARG A 131 -9.08 -20.41 -14.72
CA ARG A 131 -8.34 -21.28 -13.82
C ARG A 131 -9.08 -21.63 -12.52
N LEU A 132 -10.41 -21.52 -12.48
CA LEU A 132 -11.22 -21.65 -11.25
C LEU A 132 -10.94 -22.92 -10.43
N ASN A 133 -10.74 -24.03 -11.11
CA ASN A 133 -10.51 -25.34 -10.48
C ASN A 133 -9.03 -25.68 -10.29
N SER A 134 -8.12 -24.78 -10.69
CA SER A 134 -6.68 -24.97 -10.50
C SER A 134 -6.29 -24.56 -9.08
N ALA A 135 -5.34 -25.27 -8.46
CA ALA A 135 -4.75 -24.85 -7.21
C ALA A 135 -4.06 -23.47 -7.37
N ALA A 136 -4.20 -22.60 -6.38
CA ALA A 136 -3.65 -21.25 -6.46
C ALA A 136 -2.12 -21.24 -6.61
N SER A 137 -1.41 -22.26 -6.12
CA SER A 137 0.03 -22.43 -6.34
C SER A 137 0.43 -22.66 -7.80
N MET A 138 -0.50 -23.11 -8.64
CA MET A 138 -0.28 -23.35 -10.08
C MET A 138 -0.46 -22.10 -10.94
N LEU A 139 -0.91 -21.00 -10.35
CA LEU A 139 -1.04 -19.72 -11.03
C LEU A 139 0.32 -19.03 -11.19
N SER A 140 0.48 -18.27 -12.27
CA SER A 140 1.59 -17.33 -12.40
C SER A 140 1.55 -16.27 -11.30
N GLY A 141 2.69 -15.64 -10.99
CA GLY A 141 2.73 -14.59 -9.97
C GLY A 141 1.74 -13.45 -10.21
N GLY A 142 1.50 -13.10 -11.48
CA GLY A 142 0.51 -12.10 -11.85
C GLY A 142 -0.94 -12.54 -11.61
N GLU A 143 -1.28 -13.78 -11.95
CA GLU A 143 -2.60 -14.35 -11.67
C GLU A 143 -2.83 -14.49 -10.17
N GLN A 144 -1.78 -14.86 -9.41
CA GLN A 144 -1.84 -14.89 -7.94
C GLN A 144 -2.17 -13.51 -7.37
N LYS A 145 -1.49 -12.45 -7.84
CA LYS A 145 -1.76 -11.08 -7.38
C LYS A 145 -3.18 -10.63 -7.75
N GLN A 146 -3.64 -10.95 -8.95
CA GLN A 146 -5.02 -10.69 -9.38
C GLN A 146 -6.03 -11.42 -8.49
N LEU A 147 -5.77 -12.66 -8.09
CA LEU A 147 -6.62 -13.42 -7.16
C LEU A 147 -6.60 -12.80 -5.75
N GLU A 148 -5.44 -12.35 -5.24
CA GLU A 148 -5.35 -11.63 -3.95
C GLU A 148 -6.20 -10.36 -3.94
N VAL A 149 -6.07 -9.53 -4.98
CA VAL A 149 -6.89 -8.33 -5.14
C VAL A 149 -8.37 -8.71 -5.29
N GLY A 150 -8.69 -9.73 -6.08
CA GLY A 150 -10.04 -10.25 -6.26
C GLY A 150 -10.71 -10.64 -4.95
N ARG A 151 -9.99 -11.31 -4.04
CA ARG A 151 -10.47 -11.63 -2.68
C ARG A 151 -10.88 -10.39 -1.91
N ALA A 152 -10.06 -9.33 -1.96
CA ALA A 152 -10.37 -8.07 -1.30
C ALA A 152 -11.61 -7.38 -1.91
N LEU A 153 -11.77 -7.46 -3.23
CA LEU A 153 -12.90 -6.84 -3.95
C LEU A 153 -14.25 -7.51 -3.69
N LEU A 154 -14.29 -8.78 -3.29
CA LEU A 154 -15.54 -9.45 -2.87
C LEU A 154 -16.28 -8.67 -1.78
N LEU A 155 -15.54 -7.97 -0.94
CA LEU A 155 -16.09 -7.18 0.17
C LEU A 155 -16.66 -5.84 -0.27
N ARG A 156 -16.45 -5.42 -1.55
CA ARG A 156 -16.78 -4.09 -2.07
C ARG A 156 -16.26 -2.99 -1.14
N PRO A 157 -14.95 -2.91 -0.93
CA PRO A 157 -14.37 -2.03 0.08
C PRO A 157 -14.59 -0.55 -0.27
N LYS A 158 -14.81 0.27 0.75
CA LYS A 158 -14.78 1.74 0.65
C LYS A 158 -13.34 2.25 0.67
N VAL A 159 -12.47 1.52 1.37
CA VAL A 159 -11.04 1.80 1.45
C VAL A 159 -10.27 0.51 1.15
N LEU A 160 -9.35 0.58 0.21
CA LEU A 160 -8.43 -0.49 -0.14
C LEU A 160 -7.02 -0.10 0.26
N LEU A 161 -6.44 -0.87 1.17
CA LEU A 161 -5.04 -0.78 1.56
C LEU A 161 -4.26 -1.83 0.75
N ILE A 162 -3.16 -1.43 0.12
CA ILE A 162 -2.38 -2.36 -0.69
C ILE A 162 -0.88 -2.10 -0.53
N ASP A 163 -0.14 -3.15 -0.19
CA ASP A 163 1.28 -3.08 0.14
C ASP A 163 2.09 -3.75 -0.95
N GLU A 164 2.86 -2.97 -1.70
CA GLU A 164 3.76 -3.35 -2.79
C GLU A 164 3.12 -4.31 -3.82
N PRO A 165 2.03 -3.90 -4.48
CA PRO A 165 1.32 -4.76 -5.44
C PRO A 165 2.15 -5.14 -6.66
N SER A 166 3.22 -4.41 -7.00
CA SER A 166 4.03 -4.65 -8.21
C SER A 166 5.18 -5.63 -8.01
N ILE A 167 5.51 -5.98 -6.76
CA ILE A 167 6.71 -6.76 -6.47
C ILE A 167 6.67 -8.15 -7.13
N GLY A 168 7.75 -8.48 -7.86
CA GLY A 168 7.90 -9.78 -8.53
C GLY A 168 7.00 -9.98 -9.76
N LEU A 169 6.35 -8.94 -10.25
CA LEU A 169 5.49 -8.98 -11.43
C LEU A 169 6.18 -8.44 -12.68
N SER A 170 5.76 -8.92 -13.85
CA SER A 170 6.20 -8.35 -15.13
C SER A 170 5.58 -6.96 -15.34
N PRO A 171 6.24 -6.07 -16.11
CA PRO A 171 5.72 -4.71 -16.35
C PRO A 171 4.28 -4.67 -16.89
N MET A 172 3.90 -5.62 -17.74
CA MET A 172 2.55 -5.73 -18.27
C MET A 172 1.52 -6.01 -17.18
N VAL A 173 1.81 -6.93 -16.27
CA VAL A 173 0.91 -7.27 -15.15
C VAL A 173 0.82 -6.12 -14.16
N VAL A 174 1.92 -5.41 -13.90
CA VAL A 174 1.92 -4.19 -13.07
C VAL A 174 0.97 -3.15 -13.65
N ALA A 175 1.05 -2.92 -14.98
CA ALA A 175 0.15 -1.98 -15.67
C ALA A 175 -1.33 -2.38 -15.52
N ASP A 176 -1.65 -3.69 -15.63
CA ASP A 176 -3.01 -4.20 -15.45
C ASP A 176 -3.52 -3.97 -14.01
N VAL A 177 -2.68 -4.26 -13.00
CA VAL A 177 -3.02 -4.03 -11.59
C VAL A 177 -3.23 -2.54 -11.32
N PHE A 178 -2.34 -1.68 -11.80
CA PHE A 178 -2.46 -0.23 -11.61
C PHE A 178 -3.69 0.34 -12.31
N LYS A 179 -3.99 -0.11 -13.53
CA LYS A 179 -5.22 0.25 -14.25
C LYS A 179 -6.47 -0.12 -13.44
N LEU A 180 -6.49 -1.31 -12.85
CA LEU A 180 -7.59 -1.74 -11.98
C LEU A 180 -7.72 -0.83 -10.76
N LEU A 181 -6.62 -0.50 -10.05
CA LEU A 181 -6.66 0.38 -8.89
C LEU A 181 -7.18 1.77 -9.26
N ARG A 182 -6.78 2.31 -10.43
CA ARG A 182 -7.32 3.59 -10.94
C ARG A 182 -8.82 3.51 -11.18
N GLN A 183 -9.30 2.45 -11.84
CA GLN A 183 -10.74 2.23 -12.07
C GLN A 183 -11.53 2.14 -10.75
N LEU A 184 -10.97 1.50 -9.72
CA LEU A 184 -11.61 1.43 -8.40
C LEU A 184 -11.72 2.81 -7.75
N ALA A 185 -10.67 3.61 -7.84
CA ALA A 185 -10.68 4.97 -7.31
C ALA A 185 -11.67 5.86 -8.06
N ASP A 186 -11.73 5.76 -9.40
CA ASP A 186 -12.70 6.48 -10.22
C ASP A 186 -14.16 6.07 -9.92
N GLN A 187 -14.37 4.86 -9.38
CA GLN A 187 -15.66 4.36 -8.88
C GLN A 187 -15.93 4.76 -7.43
N GLY A 188 -15.05 5.52 -6.79
CA GLY A 188 -15.21 6.06 -5.43
C GLY A 188 -14.52 5.26 -4.32
N THR A 189 -13.77 4.19 -4.62
CA THR A 189 -12.95 3.50 -3.62
C THR A 189 -11.73 4.36 -3.28
N THR A 190 -11.50 4.62 -2.00
CA THR A 190 -10.25 5.27 -1.55
C THR A 190 -9.13 4.24 -1.52
N VAL A 191 -7.99 4.53 -2.11
CA VAL A 191 -6.83 3.63 -2.16
C VAL A 191 -5.66 4.26 -1.42
N LEU A 192 -5.12 3.55 -0.43
CA LEU A 192 -3.85 3.90 0.22
C LEU A 192 -2.84 2.81 -0.12
N MET A 193 -1.79 3.18 -0.85
CA MET A 193 -0.87 2.23 -1.45
C MET A 193 0.58 2.52 -1.05
N VAL A 194 1.34 1.47 -0.79
CA VAL A 194 2.81 1.50 -0.71
C VAL A 194 3.38 0.91 -1.99
N GLU A 195 4.37 1.56 -2.58
CA GLU A 195 5.08 1.04 -3.76
C GLU A 195 6.57 1.40 -3.73
N GLN A 196 7.39 0.50 -4.30
CA GLN A 196 8.81 0.74 -4.52
C GLN A 196 9.08 1.31 -5.92
N ASN A 197 8.25 0.95 -6.90
CA ASN A 197 8.34 1.51 -8.25
C ASN A 197 7.65 2.89 -8.30
N VAL A 198 8.32 3.88 -7.69
CA VAL A 198 7.82 5.23 -7.47
C VAL A 198 7.29 5.86 -8.76
N LYS A 199 8.09 5.82 -9.85
CA LYS A 199 7.73 6.47 -11.12
C LYS A 199 6.46 5.90 -11.75
N SER A 200 6.31 4.57 -11.71
CA SER A 200 5.12 3.92 -12.26
C SER A 200 3.90 4.16 -11.37
N ALA A 201 4.06 4.18 -10.05
CA ALA A 201 2.99 4.43 -9.11
C ALA A 201 2.49 5.88 -9.15
N LEU A 202 3.39 6.87 -9.26
CA LEU A 202 3.03 8.29 -9.38
C LEU A 202 2.17 8.58 -10.61
N LYS A 203 2.37 7.85 -11.73
CA LYS A 203 1.56 8.04 -12.95
C LYS A 203 0.08 7.73 -12.74
N MET A 204 -0.27 6.94 -11.75
CA MET A 204 -1.64 6.55 -11.46
C MET A 204 -2.19 7.11 -10.15
N ALA A 205 -1.32 7.62 -9.27
CA ALA A 205 -1.72 8.21 -8.01
C ALA A 205 -2.26 9.64 -8.21
N ASP A 206 -3.09 10.10 -7.28
CA ASP A 206 -3.56 11.48 -7.22
C ASP A 206 -2.62 12.32 -6.35
N GLU A 207 -2.17 11.75 -5.24
CA GLU A 207 -1.26 12.42 -4.29
C GLU A 207 -0.28 11.44 -3.68
N ALA A 208 0.84 11.96 -3.19
CA ALA A 208 1.85 11.16 -2.53
C ALA A 208 2.28 11.79 -1.20
N ILE A 209 2.49 10.92 -0.23
CA ILE A 209 2.93 11.21 1.12
C ILE A 209 4.27 10.54 1.33
N ALA A 210 5.30 11.30 1.65
CA ALA A 210 6.61 10.74 1.99
C ALA A 210 6.78 10.64 3.50
N LEU A 211 7.31 9.49 3.92
CA LEU A 211 7.61 9.18 5.30
C LEU A 211 9.12 8.98 5.50
N GLU A 212 9.62 9.44 6.63
CA GLU A 212 10.95 9.17 7.12
C GLU A 212 10.91 8.96 8.63
N SER A 213 11.50 7.86 9.11
CA SER A 213 11.54 7.51 10.55
C SER A 213 10.18 7.61 11.25
N GLY A 214 9.12 7.16 10.57
CA GLY A 214 7.75 7.14 11.10
C GLY A 214 7.05 8.50 11.17
N ARG A 215 7.59 9.52 10.50
CA ARG A 215 7.03 10.88 10.45
C ARG A 215 6.71 11.27 9.01
N LEU A 216 5.73 12.14 8.85
CA LEU A 216 5.44 12.77 7.57
C LEU A 216 6.50 13.82 7.29
N VAL A 217 7.15 13.73 6.11
CA VAL A 217 8.13 14.73 5.65
C VAL A 217 7.64 15.52 4.44
N MET A 218 6.69 14.96 3.69
CA MET A 218 6.14 15.63 2.52
C MET A 218 4.74 15.09 2.17
N HIS A 219 3.87 15.99 1.71
CA HIS A 219 2.58 15.65 1.09
C HIS A 219 2.37 16.56 -0.13
N ARG A 220 2.29 15.98 -1.34
CA ARG A 220 2.15 16.72 -2.60
C ARG A 220 1.25 15.98 -3.60
N GLN A 221 0.81 16.70 -4.62
CA GLN A 221 0.15 16.09 -5.78
C GLN A 221 1.15 15.20 -6.54
N ALA A 222 0.67 14.08 -7.08
CA ALA A 222 1.54 13.10 -7.72
C ALA A 222 2.16 13.62 -9.02
N ASP A 223 1.45 14.45 -9.77
CA ASP A 223 1.92 15.08 -11.01
C ASP A 223 3.07 16.08 -10.76
N GLU A 224 3.01 16.86 -9.70
CA GLU A 224 4.09 17.75 -9.28
C GLU A 224 5.38 16.96 -8.98
N LEU A 225 5.24 15.83 -8.29
CA LEU A 225 6.37 14.96 -7.97
C LEU A 225 6.91 14.24 -9.20
N LEU A 226 6.03 13.83 -10.10
CA LEU A 226 6.46 13.16 -11.34
C LEU A 226 7.27 14.09 -12.25
N ALA A 227 7.02 15.41 -12.16
CA ALA A 227 7.76 16.44 -12.89
C ALA A 227 9.12 16.78 -12.24
N ASP A 228 9.37 16.38 -10.99
CA ASP A 228 10.63 16.64 -10.30
C ASP A 228 11.73 15.68 -10.80
N PRO A 229 12.82 16.16 -11.45
CA PRO A 229 13.88 15.31 -11.97
C PRO A 229 14.66 14.56 -10.87
N ASN A 230 14.54 14.99 -9.61
CA ASN A 230 15.24 14.38 -8.47
C ASN A 230 14.39 13.35 -7.72
N ILE A 231 13.17 13.07 -8.17
CA ILE A 231 12.21 12.21 -7.44
C ILE A 231 12.80 10.84 -7.10
N GLU A 232 13.53 10.23 -8.04
CA GLU A 232 14.15 8.92 -7.83
C GLU A 232 15.27 8.98 -6.78
N ARG A 233 16.04 10.06 -6.75
CA ARG A 233 17.09 10.28 -5.75
C ARG A 233 16.55 10.47 -4.35
N LEU A 234 15.43 11.16 -4.23
CA LEU A 234 14.79 11.47 -2.94
C LEU A 234 14.19 10.23 -2.27
N PHE A 235 13.67 9.27 -3.05
CA PHE A 235 12.89 8.17 -2.48
C PHE A 235 13.43 6.77 -2.73
N LEU A 236 14.36 6.58 -3.69
CA LEU A 236 14.99 5.29 -3.96
C LEU A 236 16.28 5.06 -3.17
N GLY A 237 16.63 5.98 -2.25
CA GLY A 237 17.85 5.88 -1.45
C GLY A 237 19.06 5.87 -2.38
N GLY A 238 19.40 7.01 -2.96
CA GLY A 238 20.75 7.20 -3.48
C GLY A 238 21.72 6.84 -2.36
N ALA A 239 22.48 5.77 -2.56
CA ALA A 239 23.54 5.39 -1.65
C ALA A 239 24.23 6.67 -1.18
N HIS A 240 24.41 6.83 0.11
CA HIS A 240 25.26 7.86 0.68
C HIS A 240 26.58 7.86 -0.11
N GLN A 241 26.68 8.71 -1.11
CA GLN A 241 27.98 9.16 -1.55
C GLN A 241 28.49 9.99 -0.39
N ALA A 242 29.26 9.33 0.48
CA ALA A 242 30.10 10.01 1.44
C ALA A 242 30.78 11.15 0.70
N ALA A 243 30.51 12.38 1.12
CA ALA A 243 31.27 13.54 0.66
C ALA A 243 32.74 13.22 0.87
N THR A 244 33.48 13.04 -0.21
CA THR A 244 34.94 12.91 -0.18
C THR A 244 35.44 14.21 0.44
N PRO A 245 36.15 14.16 1.58
CA PRO A 245 36.71 15.38 2.15
C PRO A 245 37.65 15.97 1.11
N PRO A 246 37.74 17.32 1.00
CA PRO A 246 38.66 17.95 0.06
C PRO A 246 40.10 17.50 0.37
N SER A 247 40.76 16.98 -0.64
CA SER A 247 42.17 16.62 -0.57
C SER A 247 42.99 17.85 -0.18
N THR A 248 43.44 17.90 1.06
CA THR A 248 44.43 18.86 1.50
C THR A 248 45.71 18.56 0.70
N GLY A 249 46.02 19.50 -0.17
CA GLY A 249 47.23 19.48 -0.97
C GLY A 249 48.48 19.32 -0.07
N ALA A 250 49.21 18.27 -0.31
CA ALA A 250 50.54 18.10 0.27
C ALA A 250 51.48 19.18 -0.32
N ALA A 251 51.83 20.15 0.50
CA ALA A 251 52.92 21.06 0.20
C ALA A 251 54.20 20.28 0.24
N SER A 252 54.91 20.30 -0.89
CA SER A 252 56.31 19.92 -1.03
C SER A 252 57.18 20.70 -0.07
N ALA A 253 57.95 20.01 0.75
CA ALA A 253 59.16 20.57 1.35
C ALA A 253 60.32 19.67 0.95
N ALA A 254 61.04 20.15 -0.05
CA ALA A 254 62.40 19.69 -0.34
C ALA A 254 63.35 20.34 0.66
N GLY A 255 64.38 19.60 1.09
CA GLY A 255 65.61 20.26 1.50
C GLY A 255 66.29 19.74 2.75
N ILE A 256 67.45 19.12 2.49
CA ILE A 256 68.69 19.29 3.23
C ILE A 256 68.99 18.33 4.41
N LEU A 257 69.98 17.54 4.14
CA LEU A 257 71.03 16.82 4.78
C LEU A 257 70.86 15.37 5.03
#